data_169a82f8361bbf7f13e0c9f650072aa7
#
_entry.id   169a82f8361bbf7f13e0c9f650072aa7
#
_cell.length_a   1.000
_cell.length_b   1.000
_cell.length_c   1.000
_cell.angle_alpha   90.00
_cell.angle_beta   90.00
_cell.angle_gamma   90.00
#
_symmetry.space_group_name_H-M   'P 1'
#
loop_
_entity.id
_entity.type
_entity.pdbx_description
1 polymer ?
#
loop_
_entity_poly.entity_id
_entity_poly.type
_entity_poly.pdbx_seq_one_letter_code
_entity_poly.pdbx_strand_id
1 'polypeptide(L)'
;MKTPLLLTLLLAAQLAHAENSDTAQCDRVADPLHPGNPPGVGGHEAPPQYHEDSATWDALRLACENSYAAHPDTPRYAYQLARLYYARNYNVSAEIYLKIAAEQGDPVAQNTYGNTLNEQGYDGTDWLKKAAAQGYIPAMEDLGDHYDATENLGSAVEWYEKAAEAGNARAAWKLGDLLQPYASEQAHDWYQKAAAGGELRAALRLGDYYRERDPAKARTYYEAATALGEAEAHYKLAELLRQSEPKTAREHYRKAALEGYDNTKSAAKAATALGDIYRHGENVPQNLTEAYVWYSRSDSVPAQMALAAMFENGEGVEANPQLAREYYFRVSANYGYHITPGAQDTPAVALAWQKRADLAAPDTPAEKRKADYRESLRLGNDAAIDKLRALGEPADDINRLLDERKNTTAP
;
A
#
# COMPACT_ATOMS: atom_id res chain seq x y z
N MET A 1 -63.03 -19.39 38.01
CA MET A 1 -61.59 -19.13 38.29
C MET A 1 -60.68 -19.79 37.22
N LYS A 2 -60.83 -19.48 35.94
CA LYS A 2 -59.93 -20.00 34.85
C LYS A 2 -59.32 -18.90 33.96
N THR A 3 -59.60 -17.61 34.25
CA THR A 3 -59.21 -16.48 33.44
C THR A 3 -57.76 -15.95 33.66
N PRO A 4 -57.12 -16.04 34.85
CA PRO A 4 -55.77 -15.48 35.01
C PRO A 4 -54.67 -16.32 34.36
N LEU A 5 -54.83 -17.64 34.25
CA LEU A 5 -53.79 -18.56 33.70
C LEU A 5 -53.63 -18.40 32.18
N LEU A 6 -54.74 -18.13 31.47
CA LEU A 6 -54.75 -17.94 30.02
C LEU A 6 -54.11 -16.59 29.63
N LEU A 7 -54.35 -15.56 30.43
CA LEU A 7 -53.74 -14.22 30.22
C LEU A 7 -52.24 -14.22 30.46
N THR A 8 -51.78 -14.97 31.48
CA THR A 8 -50.35 -15.11 31.76
C THR A 8 -49.65 -15.94 30.69
N LEU A 9 -50.28 -17.00 30.17
CA LEU A 9 -49.73 -17.81 29.05
C LEU A 9 -49.71 -17.04 27.73
N LEU A 10 -50.73 -16.20 27.45
CA LEU A 10 -50.73 -15.33 26.27
C LEU A 10 -49.69 -14.23 26.38
N LEU A 11 -49.48 -13.59 27.54
CA LEU A 11 -48.44 -12.60 27.79
C LEU A 11 -47.04 -13.24 27.65
N ALA A 12 -46.84 -14.42 28.21
CA ALA A 12 -45.57 -15.17 28.09
C ALA A 12 -45.28 -15.56 26.64
N ALA A 13 -46.27 -15.98 25.87
CA ALA A 13 -46.12 -16.29 24.44
C ALA A 13 -45.85 -15.01 23.60
N GLN A 14 -46.45 -13.90 23.92
CA GLN A 14 -46.18 -12.63 23.26
C GLN A 14 -44.76 -12.10 23.58
N LEU A 15 -44.32 -12.22 24.82
CA LEU A 15 -42.97 -11.84 25.25
C LEU A 15 -41.93 -12.76 24.57
N ALA A 16 -42.12 -14.05 24.53
CA ALA A 16 -41.24 -14.98 23.84
C ALA A 16 -41.18 -14.76 22.31
N HIS A 17 -42.31 -14.31 21.72
CA HIS A 17 -42.38 -13.98 20.30
C HIS A 17 -41.63 -12.66 20.00
N ALA A 18 -41.79 -11.65 20.87
CA ALA A 18 -41.06 -10.40 20.78
C ALA A 18 -39.55 -10.60 20.97
N GLU A 19 -39.14 -11.41 21.94
CA GLU A 19 -37.75 -11.76 22.21
C GLU A 19 -37.10 -12.48 21.02
N ASN A 20 -37.78 -13.45 20.40
CA ASN A 20 -37.31 -14.10 19.18
C ASN A 20 -37.23 -13.15 17.98
N SER A 21 -38.12 -12.14 17.91
CA SER A 21 -38.07 -11.10 16.87
C SER A 21 -36.87 -10.19 17.06
N ASP A 22 -36.61 -9.74 18.31
CA ASP A 22 -35.50 -8.85 18.62
C ASP A 22 -34.14 -9.55 18.41
N THR A 23 -34.00 -10.80 18.85
CA THR A 23 -32.76 -11.56 18.62
C THR A 23 -32.51 -11.76 17.13
N ALA A 24 -33.52 -12.08 16.32
CA ALA A 24 -33.38 -12.21 14.88
C ALA A 24 -33.05 -10.88 14.18
N GLN A 25 -33.55 -9.76 14.68
CA GLN A 25 -33.20 -8.44 14.17
C GLN A 25 -31.77 -8.05 14.56
N CYS A 26 -31.38 -8.26 15.81
CA CYS A 26 -30.02 -8.01 16.28
C CYS A 26 -29.01 -8.87 15.51
N ASP A 27 -29.35 -10.13 15.24
CA ASP A 27 -28.48 -11.05 14.50
C ASP A 27 -28.22 -10.60 13.03
N ARG A 28 -29.02 -9.72 12.44
CA ARG A 28 -28.75 -9.10 11.13
C ARG A 28 -27.51 -8.20 11.15
N VAL A 29 -27.11 -7.71 12.31
CA VAL A 29 -25.90 -6.89 12.52
C VAL A 29 -24.67 -7.79 12.72
N ALA A 30 -24.86 -9.10 12.83
CA ALA A 30 -23.80 -10.05 13.15
C ALA A 30 -22.69 -10.04 12.10
N ASP A 31 -21.46 -10.15 12.58
CA ASP A 31 -20.30 -10.42 11.73
C ASP A 31 -20.39 -11.87 11.21
N PRO A 32 -20.38 -12.10 9.88
CA PRO A 32 -20.43 -13.46 9.34
C PRO A 32 -19.26 -14.34 9.77
N LEU A 33 -18.13 -13.74 10.14
CA LEU A 33 -16.94 -14.44 10.60
C LEU A 33 -16.92 -14.69 12.11
N HIS A 34 -17.92 -14.17 12.86
CA HIS A 34 -17.96 -14.33 14.30
C HIS A 34 -18.24 -15.78 14.72
N PRO A 35 -17.35 -16.44 15.47
CA PRO A 35 -17.48 -17.88 15.80
C PRO A 35 -18.73 -18.25 16.60
N GLY A 36 -19.33 -17.28 17.30
CA GLY A 36 -20.55 -17.46 18.09
C GLY A 36 -21.84 -17.28 17.31
N ASN A 37 -21.79 -16.96 16.01
CA ASN A 37 -23.01 -16.82 15.21
C ASN A 37 -23.57 -18.19 14.80
N PRO A 38 -24.90 -18.36 14.83
CA PRO A 38 -25.52 -19.54 14.24
C PRO A 38 -25.19 -19.69 12.75
N PRO A 39 -25.09 -20.90 12.21
CA PRO A 39 -24.88 -21.12 10.79
C PRO A 39 -25.94 -20.40 9.95
N GLY A 40 -25.54 -19.59 8.98
CA GLY A 40 -26.42 -18.81 8.11
C GLY A 40 -26.85 -17.43 8.67
N VAL A 41 -26.38 -17.06 9.87
CA VAL A 41 -26.55 -15.72 10.43
C VAL A 41 -25.27 -14.94 10.15
N GLY A 42 -25.35 -14.01 9.25
CA GLY A 42 -24.26 -13.14 8.85
C GLY A 42 -24.49 -12.68 7.42
N GLY A 43 -24.94 -11.47 7.24
CA GLY A 43 -24.94 -10.83 5.93
C GLY A 43 -23.51 -10.48 5.53
N HIS A 44 -23.17 -10.68 4.25
CA HIS A 44 -21.93 -10.20 3.65
C HIS A 44 -21.85 -8.66 3.56
N GLU A 45 -22.83 -7.99 4.12
CA GLU A 45 -22.83 -6.54 4.13
C GLU A 45 -21.95 -6.07 5.30
N ALA A 46 -20.91 -5.30 5.00
CA ALA A 46 -20.49 -4.25 5.90
C ALA A 46 -21.74 -3.68 6.55
N PRO A 47 -21.76 -3.32 7.86
CA PRO A 47 -22.96 -2.83 8.49
C PRO A 47 -23.57 -1.84 7.51
N PRO A 48 -24.83 -2.03 7.06
CA PRO A 48 -25.40 -1.22 5.99
C PRO A 48 -25.04 0.20 6.33
N GLN A 49 -24.73 1.01 5.33
CA GLN A 49 -24.36 2.41 5.55
C GLN A 49 -25.58 3.08 6.19
N TYR A 50 -25.73 2.88 7.50
CA TYR A 50 -26.83 3.42 8.34
C TYR A 50 -26.77 4.93 8.45
N HIS A 51 -26.02 5.59 7.52
CA HIS A 51 -25.91 7.03 7.47
C HIS A 51 -27.20 7.74 7.01
N GLU A 52 -28.10 7.00 6.32
CA GLU A 52 -29.23 7.62 5.66
C GLU A 52 -30.61 7.39 6.32
N ASP A 53 -30.78 6.31 7.11
CA ASP A 53 -32.06 6.01 7.78
C ASP A 53 -31.92 5.82 9.29
N SER A 54 -32.26 6.89 10.03
CA SER A 54 -32.21 6.85 11.50
C SER A 54 -33.22 5.87 12.11
N ALA A 55 -34.36 5.64 11.44
CA ALA A 55 -35.44 4.78 11.97
C ALA A 55 -35.00 3.29 11.95
N THR A 56 -34.36 2.84 10.90
CA THR A 56 -33.80 1.47 10.81
C THR A 56 -32.71 1.25 11.84
N TRP A 57 -31.80 2.23 12.02
CA TRP A 57 -30.76 2.13 13.05
C TRP A 57 -31.34 2.07 14.45
N ASP A 58 -32.31 2.93 14.78
CA ASP A 58 -32.99 2.96 16.10
C ASP A 58 -33.67 1.62 16.37
N ALA A 59 -34.35 1.05 15.38
CA ALA A 59 -34.99 -0.27 15.51
C ALA A 59 -33.98 -1.39 15.78
N LEU A 60 -32.87 -1.43 15.06
CA LEU A 60 -31.79 -2.41 15.27
C LEU A 60 -31.12 -2.24 16.63
N ARG A 61 -30.81 -1.00 17.02
CA ARG A 61 -30.23 -0.69 18.33
C ARG A 61 -31.15 -1.19 19.45
N LEU A 62 -32.46 -0.85 19.39
CA LEU A 62 -33.41 -1.27 20.38
C LEU A 62 -33.55 -2.79 20.45
N ALA A 63 -33.58 -3.47 19.30
CA ALA A 63 -33.61 -4.94 19.23
C ALA A 63 -32.37 -5.56 19.88
N CYS A 64 -31.18 -5.00 19.64
CA CYS A 64 -29.94 -5.48 20.27
C CYS A 64 -29.88 -5.14 21.77
N GLU A 65 -30.38 -3.99 22.21
CA GLU A 65 -30.48 -3.64 23.63
C GLU A 65 -31.44 -4.58 24.38
N ASN A 66 -32.59 -4.90 23.79
CA ASN A 66 -33.55 -5.87 24.35
C ASN A 66 -32.93 -7.29 24.40
N SER A 67 -32.23 -7.70 23.33
CA SER A 67 -31.55 -9.01 23.28
C SER A 67 -30.44 -9.13 24.33
N TYR A 68 -29.67 -8.06 24.50
CA TYR A 68 -28.64 -7.99 25.54
C TYR A 68 -29.25 -7.99 26.95
N ALA A 69 -30.34 -7.26 27.16
CA ALA A 69 -31.00 -7.24 28.45
C ALA A 69 -31.65 -8.59 28.83
N ALA A 70 -32.15 -9.33 27.83
CA ALA A 70 -32.72 -10.68 28.05
C ALA A 70 -31.60 -11.74 28.24
N HIS A 71 -30.45 -11.56 27.62
CA HIS A 71 -29.33 -12.50 27.62
C HIS A 71 -27.99 -11.81 27.94
N PRO A 72 -27.82 -11.23 29.14
CA PRO A 72 -26.66 -10.40 29.48
C PRO A 72 -25.34 -11.17 29.48
N ASP A 73 -25.39 -12.50 29.67
CA ASP A 73 -24.18 -13.38 29.65
C ASP A 73 -23.84 -13.90 28.26
N THR A 74 -24.53 -13.41 27.21
CA THR A 74 -24.25 -13.79 25.82
C THR A 74 -23.44 -12.70 25.14
N PRO A 75 -22.11 -12.84 25.04
CA PRO A 75 -21.18 -11.75 24.63
C PRO A 75 -21.49 -11.20 23.23
N ARG A 76 -22.04 -12.02 22.32
CA ARG A 76 -22.35 -11.59 20.95
C ARG A 76 -23.27 -10.38 20.89
N TYR A 77 -24.26 -10.22 21.80
CA TYR A 77 -25.17 -9.09 21.76
C TYR A 77 -24.48 -7.78 22.19
N ALA A 78 -23.60 -7.85 23.18
CA ALA A 78 -22.75 -6.72 23.53
C ALA A 78 -21.82 -6.35 22.35
N TYR A 79 -21.23 -7.33 21.67
CA TYR A 79 -20.40 -7.08 20.50
C TYR A 79 -21.17 -6.44 19.32
N GLN A 80 -22.41 -6.91 19.06
CA GLN A 80 -23.27 -6.32 18.04
C GLN A 80 -23.68 -4.88 18.37
N LEU A 81 -23.98 -4.59 19.64
CA LEU A 81 -24.21 -3.20 20.10
C LEU A 81 -22.97 -2.32 19.88
N ALA A 82 -21.79 -2.80 20.20
CA ALA A 82 -20.55 -2.09 19.93
C ALA A 82 -20.41 -1.73 18.44
N ARG A 83 -20.67 -2.67 17.54
CA ARG A 83 -20.63 -2.42 16.09
C ARG A 83 -21.64 -1.38 15.62
N LEU A 84 -22.88 -1.43 16.14
CA LEU A 84 -23.92 -0.44 15.84
C LEU A 84 -23.51 0.96 16.28
N TYR A 85 -22.97 1.10 17.48
CA TYR A 85 -22.51 2.37 17.99
C TYR A 85 -21.31 2.91 17.21
N TYR A 86 -20.35 2.06 16.81
CA TYR A 86 -19.21 2.47 15.94
C TYR A 86 -19.71 2.98 14.58
N ALA A 87 -20.72 2.33 13.99
CA ALA A 87 -21.28 2.75 12.70
C ALA A 87 -21.86 4.19 12.70
N ARG A 88 -22.18 4.74 13.88
CA ARG A 88 -22.65 6.11 14.08
C ARG A 88 -21.64 7.02 14.80
N ASN A 89 -20.38 6.59 14.93
CA ASN A 89 -19.32 7.33 15.63
C ASN A 89 -19.62 7.61 17.12
N TYR A 90 -20.50 6.81 17.76
CA TYR A 90 -20.69 6.84 19.20
C TYR A 90 -19.62 6.02 19.93
N ASN A 91 -18.35 6.41 19.76
CA ASN A 91 -17.17 5.64 20.15
C ASN A 91 -17.17 5.25 21.64
N VAL A 92 -17.57 6.16 22.53
CA VAL A 92 -17.62 5.88 23.98
C VAL A 92 -18.58 4.74 24.31
N SER A 93 -19.79 4.76 23.75
CA SER A 93 -20.77 3.68 23.96
C SER A 93 -20.30 2.39 23.32
N ALA A 94 -19.73 2.47 22.14
CA ALA A 94 -19.17 1.33 21.42
C ALA A 94 -18.07 0.62 22.23
N GLU A 95 -17.12 1.37 22.78
CA GLU A 95 -16.04 0.81 23.61
C GLU A 95 -16.54 0.15 24.89
N ILE A 96 -17.59 0.69 25.53
CA ILE A 96 -18.19 0.09 26.72
C ILE A 96 -18.71 -1.32 26.39
N TYR A 97 -19.51 -1.44 25.34
CA TYR A 97 -20.09 -2.73 24.96
C TYR A 97 -19.04 -3.69 24.40
N LEU A 98 -18.05 -3.18 23.67
CA LEU A 98 -16.91 -3.96 23.17
C LEU A 98 -16.12 -4.57 24.34
N LYS A 99 -15.82 -3.76 25.35
CA LYS A 99 -15.12 -4.21 26.56
C LYS A 99 -15.93 -5.28 27.31
N ILE A 100 -17.23 -5.10 27.44
CA ILE A 100 -18.12 -6.10 28.09
C ILE A 100 -18.03 -7.43 27.33
N ALA A 101 -18.16 -7.43 26.03
CA ALA A 101 -18.06 -8.66 25.21
C ALA A 101 -16.66 -9.32 25.35
N ALA A 102 -15.59 -8.53 25.36
CA ALA A 102 -14.23 -9.02 25.55
C ALA A 102 -14.01 -9.63 26.95
N GLU A 103 -14.53 -9.01 27.99
CA GLU A 103 -14.48 -9.51 29.38
C GLU A 103 -15.27 -10.81 29.53
N GLN A 104 -16.35 -10.99 28.77
CA GLN A 104 -17.15 -12.21 28.72
C GLN A 104 -16.50 -13.33 27.88
N GLY A 105 -15.32 -13.07 27.34
CA GLY A 105 -14.50 -14.08 26.67
C GLY A 105 -14.71 -14.23 25.18
N ASP A 106 -15.47 -13.31 24.53
CA ASP A 106 -15.64 -13.35 23.08
C ASP A 106 -14.31 -13.07 22.35
N PRO A 107 -13.80 -14.01 21.51
CA PRO A 107 -12.47 -13.83 20.90
C PRO A 107 -12.43 -12.71 19.85
N VAL A 108 -13.54 -12.43 19.17
CA VAL A 108 -13.61 -11.32 18.19
C VAL A 108 -13.59 -9.99 18.93
N ALA A 109 -14.38 -9.88 20.00
CA ALA A 109 -14.39 -8.68 20.84
C ALA A 109 -13.03 -8.46 21.52
N GLN A 110 -12.38 -9.52 22.02
CA GLN A 110 -11.04 -9.44 22.59
C GLN A 110 -10.02 -8.94 21.57
N ASN A 111 -10.06 -9.44 20.35
CA ASN A 111 -9.19 -8.98 19.27
C ASN A 111 -9.46 -7.52 18.93
N THR A 112 -10.71 -7.16 18.69
CA THR A 112 -11.10 -5.79 18.33
C THR A 112 -10.76 -4.80 19.44
N TYR A 113 -11.01 -5.17 20.71
CA TYR A 113 -10.68 -4.31 21.85
C TYR A 113 -9.17 -4.13 22.04
N GLY A 114 -8.40 -5.22 21.85
CA GLY A 114 -6.93 -5.17 21.88
C GLY A 114 -6.37 -4.23 20.82
N ASN A 115 -6.88 -4.32 19.59
CA ASN A 115 -6.47 -3.40 18.51
C ASN A 115 -6.87 -1.95 18.80
N THR A 116 -8.09 -1.72 19.30
CA THR A 116 -8.55 -0.38 19.69
C THR A 116 -7.63 0.25 20.75
N LEU A 117 -7.19 -0.53 21.74
CA LEU A 117 -6.24 -0.06 22.75
C LEU A 117 -4.88 0.28 22.13
N ASN A 118 -4.36 -0.54 21.22
CA ASN A 118 -3.10 -0.28 20.53
C ASN A 118 -3.17 1.01 19.68
N GLU A 119 -4.25 1.23 18.96
CA GLU A 119 -4.50 2.46 18.17
C GLU A 119 -4.56 3.72 19.05
N GLN A 120 -5.08 3.59 20.27
CA GLN A 120 -5.13 4.67 21.25
C GLN A 120 -3.79 4.88 22.00
N GLY A 121 -2.77 4.06 21.73
CA GLY A 121 -1.46 4.12 22.37
C GLY A 121 -1.38 3.40 23.72
N TYR A 122 -2.36 2.56 24.03
CA TYR A 122 -2.33 1.65 25.19
C TYR A 122 -1.87 0.25 24.76
N ASP A 123 -1.38 -0.56 25.70
CA ASP A 123 -1.02 -1.94 25.44
C ASP A 123 -2.27 -2.85 25.40
N GLY A 124 -2.65 -3.27 24.21
CA GLY A 124 -3.76 -4.20 23.95
C GLY A 124 -3.32 -5.66 23.80
N THR A 125 -2.01 -5.97 23.89
CA THR A 125 -1.48 -7.31 23.56
C THR A 125 -2.04 -8.43 24.41
N ASP A 126 -2.39 -8.17 25.68
CA ASP A 126 -2.98 -9.19 26.54
C ASP A 126 -4.37 -9.64 26.07
N TRP A 127 -5.13 -8.74 25.48
CA TRP A 127 -6.43 -9.07 24.87
C TRP A 127 -6.27 -9.86 23.59
N LEU A 128 -5.33 -9.47 22.74
CA LEU A 128 -4.97 -10.25 21.55
C LEU A 128 -4.49 -11.66 21.91
N LYS A 129 -3.67 -11.81 22.92
CA LYS A 129 -3.21 -13.13 23.43
C LYS A 129 -4.37 -14.00 23.94
N LYS A 130 -5.36 -13.40 24.63
CA LYS A 130 -6.56 -14.13 25.06
C LYS A 130 -7.36 -14.65 23.87
N ALA A 131 -7.56 -13.84 22.84
CA ALA A 131 -8.21 -14.25 21.62
C ALA A 131 -7.44 -15.35 20.87
N ALA A 132 -6.12 -15.17 20.72
CA ALA A 132 -5.23 -16.15 20.09
C ALA A 132 -5.21 -17.49 20.82
N ALA A 133 -5.26 -17.48 22.16
CA ALA A 133 -5.32 -18.69 23.00
C ALA A 133 -6.61 -19.49 22.76
N GLN A 134 -7.67 -18.88 22.29
CA GLN A 134 -8.91 -19.52 21.87
C GLN A 134 -8.86 -20.03 20.42
N GLY A 135 -7.72 -19.91 19.72
CA GLY A 135 -7.56 -20.30 18.33
C GLY A 135 -8.08 -19.26 17.32
N TYR A 136 -8.33 -18.01 17.75
CA TYR A 136 -8.78 -16.96 16.84
C TYR A 136 -7.61 -16.48 15.98
N ILE A 137 -7.57 -16.95 14.74
CA ILE A 137 -6.47 -16.75 13.79
C ILE A 137 -6.16 -15.24 13.52
N PRO A 138 -7.17 -14.36 13.34
CA PRO A 138 -6.88 -12.94 13.16
C PRO A 138 -6.09 -12.33 14.31
N ALA A 139 -6.32 -12.75 15.56
CA ALA A 139 -5.55 -12.25 16.71
C ALA A 139 -4.08 -12.67 16.68
N MET A 140 -3.78 -13.84 16.10
CA MET A 140 -2.39 -14.27 15.91
C MET A 140 -1.70 -13.40 14.85
N GLU A 141 -2.40 -13.05 13.76
CA GLU A 141 -1.88 -12.12 12.75
C GLU A 141 -1.67 -10.72 13.33
N ASP A 142 -2.67 -10.19 14.07
CA ASP A 142 -2.60 -8.86 14.69
C ASP A 142 -1.49 -8.75 15.74
N LEU A 143 -1.20 -9.84 16.47
CA LEU A 143 -0.02 -9.91 17.35
C LEU A 143 1.29 -9.85 16.55
N GLY A 144 1.35 -10.55 15.43
CA GLY A 144 2.47 -10.46 14.50
C GLY A 144 2.69 -9.03 14.04
N ASP A 145 1.63 -8.35 13.60
CA ASP A 145 1.65 -6.96 13.15
C ASP A 145 2.11 -5.99 14.25
N HIS A 146 1.60 -6.18 15.47
CA HIS A 146 2.00 -5.36 16.62
C HIS A 146 3.49 -5.52 16.94
N TYR A 147 4.00 -6.75 16.96
CA TYR A 147 5.40 -6.99 17.27
C TYR A 147 6.34 -6.57 16.14
N ASP A 148 5.92 -6.65 14.88
CA ASP A 148 6.65 -6.11 13.73
C ASP A 148 6.75 -4.58 13.81
N ALA A 149 5.64 -3.91 14.05
CA ALA A 149 5.58 -2.44 14.21
C ALA A 149 6.42 -1.93 15.41
N THR A 150 6.62 -2.74 16.43
CA THR A 150 7.46 -2.43 17.60
C THR A 150 8.89 -2.96 17.50
N GLU A 151 9.30 -3.39 16.30
CA GLU A 151 10.63 -3.93 15.99
C GLU A 151 11.04 -5.16 16.81
N ASN A 152 10.08 -5.86 17.43
CA ASN A 152 10.30 -7.11 18.12
C ASN A 152 10.17 -8.28 17.13
N LEU A 153 11.14 -8.37 16.22
CA LEU A 153 11.11 -9.31 15.09
C LEU A 153 10.99 -10.78 15.52
N GLY A 154 11.60 -11.17 16.66
CA GLY A 154 11.48 -12.54 17.16
C GLY A 154 10.05 -12.92 17.49
N SER A 155 9.34 -12.07 18.23
CA SER A 155 7.93 -12.31 18.56
C SER A 155 7.02 -12.19 17.31
N ALA A 156 7.33 -11.29 16.39
CA ALA A 156 6.60 -11.17 15.14
C ALA A 156 6.66 -12.48 14.32
N VAL A 157 7.85 -13.05 14.14
CA VAL A 157 8.05 -14.36 13.48
C VAL A 157 7.21 -15.45 14.15
N GLU A 158 7.29 -15.58 15.49
CA GLU A 158 6.53 -16.62 16.21
C GLU A 158 5.02 -16.51 16.00
N TRP A 159 4.47 -15.32 16.00
CA TRP A 159 3.02 -15.12 15.87
C TRP A 159 2.55 -15.24 14.42
N TYR A 160 3.30 -14.73 13.46
CA TYR A 160 3.00 -14.97 12.05
C TYR A 160 3.10 -16.46 11.69
N GLU A 161 4.08 -17.19 12.25
CA GLU A 161 4.22 -18.63 12.03
C GLU A 161 2.99 -19.38 12.55
N LYS A 162 2.54 -19.09 13.79
CA LYS A 162 1.32 -19.67 14.35
C LYS A 162 0.08 -19.39 13.50
N ALA A 163 -0.08 -18.15 13.04
CA ALA A 163 -1.19 -17.77 12.18
C ALA A 163 -1.14 -18.48 10.81
N ALA A 164 0.06 -18.55 10.21
CA ALA A 164 0.28 -19.20 8.91
C ALA A 164 0.07 -20.72 8.98
N GLU A 165 0.52 -21.37 10.06
CA GLU A 165 0.27 -22.81 10.30
C GLU A 165 -1.21 -23.09 10.54
N ALA A 166 -1.95 -22.15 11.11
CA ALA A 166 -3.40 -22.21 11.24
C ALA A 166 -4.15 -21.91 9.93
N GLY A 167 -3.43 -21.67 8.82
CA GLY A 167 -3.99 -21.47 7.49
C GLY A 167 -4.20 -20.02 7.06
N ASN A 168 -3.65 -19.04 7.80
CA ASN A 168 -3.71 -17.64 7.39
C ASN A 168 -2.66 -17.36 6.29
N ALA A 169 -3.13 -17.28 5.05
CA ALA A 169 -2.27 -17.03 3.88
C ALA A 169 -1.57 -15.66 3.93
N ARG A 170 -2.25 -14.65 4.50
CA ARG A 170 -1.70 -13.29 4.65
C ARG A 170 -0.57 -13.26 5.68
N ALA A 171 -0.72 -13.96 6.80
CA ALA A 171 0.37 -14.12 7.79
C ALA A 171 1.56 -14.87 7.18
N ALA A 172 1.32 -15.91 6.37
CA ALA A 172 2.40 -16.60 5.65
C ALA A 172 3.14 -15.66 4.70
N TRP A 173 2.45 -14.79 3.98
CA TRP A 173 3.09 -13.77 3.14
C TRP A 173 3.91 -12.78 3.96
N LYS A 174 3.37 -12.23 5.06
CA LYS A 174 4.09 -11.30 5.95
C LYS A 174 5.34 -11.93 6.56
N LEU A 175 5.23 -13.20 6.99
CA LEU A 175 6.38 -13.96 7.47
C LEU A 175 7.46 -14.13 6.39
N GLY A 176 7.05 -14.40 5.15
CA GLY A 176 7.96 -14.43 4.00
C GLY A 176 8.69 -13.10 3.81
N ASP A 177 7.97 -11.96 3.83
CA ASP A 177 8.56 -10.63 3.69
C ASP A 177 9.53 -10.31 4.85
N LEU A 178 9.20 -10.70 6.08
CA LEU A 178 10.05 -10.50 7.26
C LEU A 178 11.32 -11.34 7.21
N LEU A 179 11.26 -12.56 6.71
CA LEU A 179 12.40 -13.47 6.60
C LEU A 179 13.28 -13.23 5.36
N GLN A 180 12.73 -12.59 4.32
CA GLN A 180 13.39 -12.43 3.02
C GLN A 180 14.82 -11.86 3.10
N PRO A 181 15.13 -10.84 3.94
CA PRO A 181 16.48 -10.29 4.05
C PRO A 181 17.49 -11.23 4.72
N TYR A 182 17.04 -12.21 5.51
CA TYR A 182 17.88 -13.04 6.38
C TYR A 182 17.92 -14.51 5.94
N ALA A 183 16.81 -15.02 5.41
CA ALA A 183 16.60 -16.43 5.12
C ALA A 183 15.75 -16.63 3.86
N SER A 184 16.28 -16.25 2.70
CA SER A 184 15.54 -16.20 1.42
C SER A 184 14.91 -17.53 0.99
N GLU A 185 15.49 -18.69 1.34
CA GLU A 185 14.89 -20.00 1.04
C GLU A 185 13.67 -20.29 1.92
N GLN A 186 13.74 -19.97 3.23
CA GLN A 186 12.59 -20.11 4.13
C GLN A 186 11.47 -19.13 3.73
N ALA A 187 11.84 -17.90 3.37
CA ALA A 187 10.88 -16.93 2.85
C ALA A 187 10.15 -17.46 1.61
N HIS A 188 10.89 -18.11 0.69
CA HIS A 188 10.29 -18.72 -0.49
C HIS A 188 9.23 -19.78 -0.16
N ASP A 189 9.52 -20.66 0.81
CA ASP A 189 8.57 -21.69 1.25
C ASP A 189 7.29 -21.08 1.83
N TRP A 190 7.42 -20.00 2.61
CA TRP A 190 6.27 -19.27 3.14
C TRP A 190 5.47 -18.55 2.05
N TYR A 191 6.13 -17.95 1.06
CA TYR A 191 5.44 -17.40 -0.10
C TYR A 191 4.68 -18.46 -0.90
N GLN A 192 5.24 -19.68 -1.04
CA GLN A 192 4.49 -20.78 -1.69
C GLN A 192 3.24 -21.15 -0.92
N LYS A 193 3.31 -21.29 0.42
CA LYS A 193 2.16 -21.53 1.28
C LYS A 193 1.12 -20.42 1.15
N ALA A 194 1.56 -19.16 1.18
CA ALA A 194 0.70 -17.99 1.05
C ALA A 194 -0.02 -17.95 -0.31
N ALA A 195 0.69 -18.19 -1.41
CA ALA A 195 0.11 -18.24 -2.75
C ALA A 195 -0.88 -19.40 -2.91
N ALA A 196 -0.59 -20.57 -2.34
CA ALA A 196 -1.50 -21.72 -2.32
C ALA A 196 -2.78 -21.40 -1.52
N GLY A 197 -2.70 -20.58 -0.49
CA GLY A 197 -3.83 -20.06 0.30
C GLY A 197 -4.57 -18.88 -0.35
N GLY A 198 -4.19 -18.45 -1.57
CA GLY A 198 -4.86 -17.38 -2.31
C GLY A 198 -4.31 -15.96 -2.05
N GLU A 199 -3.18 -15.81 -1.33
CA GLU A 199 -2.55 -14.50 -1.14
C GLU A 199 -1.75 -14.11 -2.40
N LEU A 200 -2.34 -13.26 -3.22
CA LEU A 200 -1.80 -12.90 -4.53
C LEU A 200 -0.51 -12.06 -4.45
N ARG A 201 -0.28 -11.36 -3.33
CA ARG A 201 0.99 -10.62 -3.12
C ARG A 201 2.18 -11.55 -3.04
N ALA A 202 1.98 -12.76 -2.51
CA ALA A 202 3.00 -13.81 -2.52
C ALA A 202 3.36 -14.25 -3.94
N ALA A 203 2.40 -14.24 -4.88
CA ALA A 203 2.68 -14.56 -6.27
C ALA A 203 3.64 -13.54 -6.89
N LEU A 204 3.53 -12.26 -6.55
CA LEU A 204 4.47 -11.24 -7.01
C LEU A 204 5.91 -11.53 -6.54
N ARG A 205 6.08 -11.90 -5.25
CA ARG A 205 7.38 -12.28 -4.67
C ARG A 205 7.95 -13.54 -5.31
N LEU A 206 7.11 -14.54 -5.56
CA LEU A 206 7.53 -15.75 -6.27
C LEU A 206 7.93 -15.47 -7.72
N GLY A 207 7.21 -14.57 -8.39
CA GLY A 207 7.59 -14.08 -9.72
C GLY A 207 9.00 -13.47 -9.72
N ASP A 208 9.30 -12.61 -8.73
CA ASP A 208 10.64 -12.01 -8.56
C ASP A 208 11.71 -13.08 -8.31
N TYR A 209 11.43 -14.06 -7.46
CA TYR A 209 12.35 -15.15 -7.15
C TYR A 209 12.68 -15.99 -8.39
N TYR A 210 11.68 -16.29 -9.23
CA TYR A 210 11.85 -17.12 -10.42
C TYR A 210 12.30 -16.34 -11.65
N ARG A 211 12.29 -15.01 -11.67
CA ARG A 211 12.51 -14.18 -12.85
C ARG A 211 13.78 -14.56 -13.64
N GLU A 212 14.86 -14.84 -12.93
CA GLU A 212 16.15 -15.22 -13.55
C GLU A 212 16.42 -16.73 -13.50
N ARG A 213 15.73 -17.48 -12.63
CA ARG A 213 15.91 -18.91 -12.43
C ARG A 213 15.04 -19.75 -13.37
N ASP A 214 13.78 -19.34 -13.53
CA ASP A 214 12.79 -20.01 -14.37
C ASP A 214 11.76 -18.97 -14.85
N PRO A 215 12.05 -18.29 -15.99
CA PRO A 215 11.16 -17.25 -16.51
C PRO A 215 9.74 -17.72 -16.81
N ALA A 216 9.54 -19.02 -17.13
CA ALA A 216 8.21 -19.56 -17.38
C ALA A 216 7.37 -19.63 -16.09
N LYS A 217 7.98 -20.03 -14.98
CA LYS A 217 7.33 -19.96 -13.66
C LYS A 217 7.10 -18.52 -13.23
N ALA A 218 8.09 -17.63 -13.42
CA ALA A 218 7.93 -16.22 -13.12
C ALA A 218 6.73 -15.62 -13.86
N ARG A 219 6.57 -15.95 -15.14
CA ARG A 219 5.40 -15.54 -15.93
C ARG A 219 4.09 -15.99 -15.28
N THR A 220 3.96 -17.27 -14.93
CA THR A 220 2.77 -17.83 -14.31
C THR A 220 2.42 -17.09 -13.01
N TYR A 221 3.41 -16.80 -12.17
CA TYR A 221 3.19 -16.08 -10.92
C TYR A 221 2.83 -14.61 -11.14
N TYR A 222 3.49 -13.91 -12.07
CA TYR A 222 3.12 -12.53 -12.39
C TYR A 222 1.72 -12.43 -13.01
N GLU A 223 1.34 -13.38 -13.90
CA GLU A 223 -0.02 -13.46 -14.45
C GLU A 223 -1.05 -13.64 -13.34
N ALA A 224 -0.79 -14.52 -12.35
CA ALA A 224 -1.66 -14.65 -11.19
C ALA A 224 -1.75 -13.35 -10.36
N ALA A 225 -0.63 -12.67 -10.15
CA ALA A 225 -0.59 -11.41 -9.41
C ALA A 225 -1.35 -10.28 -10.13
N THR A 226 -1.45 -10.28 -11.47
CA THR A 226 -2.21 -9.27 -12.21
C THR A 226 -3.72 -9.28 -11.88
N ALA A 227 -4.24 -10.36 -11.30
CA ALA A 227 -5.63 -10.43 -10.86
C ALA A 227 -5.98 -9.45 -9.72
N LEU A 228 -4.95 -8.92 -9.00
CA LEU A 228 -5.11 -7.85 -8.02
C LEU A 228 -5.36 -6.46 -8.65
N GLY A 229 -5.12 -6.30 -9.96
CA GLY A 229 -5.16 -4.99 -10.62
C GLY A 229 -4.01 -4.05 -10.21
N GLU A 230 -2.97 -4.57 -9.54
CA GLU A 230 -1.85 -3.75 -9.08
C GLU A 230 -0.91 -3.41 -10.25
N ALA A 231 -0.57 -2.13 -10.37
CA ALA A 231 0.35 -1.64 -11.38
C ALA A 231 1.71 -2.36 -11.37
N GLU A 232 2.18 -2.78 -10.20
CA GLU A 232 3.47 -3.46 -10.05
C GLU A 232 3.48 -4.83 -10.74
N ALA A 233 2.42 -5.62 -10.60
CA ALA A 233 2.32 -6.92 -11.25
C ALA A 233 2.32 -6.80 -12.78
N HIS A 234 1.51 -5.87 -13.30
CA HIS A 234 1.48 -5.59 -14.73
C HIS A 234 2.83 -5.07 -15.25
N TYR A 235 3.49 -4.16 -14.51
CA TYR A 235 4.81 -3.66 -14.87
C TYR A 235 5.86 -4.77 -14.94
N LYS A 236 5.94 -5.63 -13.92
CA LYS A 236 6.93 -6.74 -13.88
C LYS A 236 6.69 -7.78 -14.96
N LEU A 237 5.43 -8.10 -15.24
CA LEU A 237 5.09 -8.98 -16.35
C LEU A 237 5.48 -8.36 -17.70
N ALA A 238 5.25 -7.07 -17.88
CA ALA A 238 5.66 -6.36 -19.08
C ALA A 238 7.18 -6.38 -19.27
N GLU A 239 7.95 -6.14 -18.21
CA GLU A 239 9.43 -6.24 -18.25
C GLU A 239 9.89 -7.64 -18.65
N LEU A 240 9.27 -8.69 -18.11
CA LEU A 240 9.58 -10.07 -18.44
C LEU A 240 9.30 -10.39 -19.93
N LEU A 241 8.22 -9.86 -20.47
CA LEU A 241 7.76 -10.13 -21.84
C LEU A 241 8.33 -9.18 -22.90
N ARG A 242 9.05 -8.11 -22.49
CA ARG A 242 9.46 -7.01 -23.38
C ARG A 242 10.18 -7.48 -24.64
N GLN A 243 11.05 -8.47 -24.53
CA GLN A 243 11.84 -8.98 -25.66
C GLN A 243 11.12 -10.09 -26.42
N SER A 244 10.45 -11.00 -25.72
CA SER A 244 9.82 -12.18 -26.32
C SER A 244 8.45 -11.90 -26.92
N GLU A 245 7.66 -11.06 -26.26
CA GLU A 245 6.28 -10.75 -26.64
C GLU A 245 6.02 -9.22 -26.55
N PRO A 246 6.67 -8.40 -27.38
CA PRO A 246 6.65 -6.93 -27.21
C PRO A 246 5.26 -6.31 -27.33
N LYS A 247 4.33 -6.95 -28.08
CA LYS A 247 2.94 -6.48 -28.15
C LYS A 247 2.21 -6.68 -26.82
N THR A 248 2.30 -7.88 -26.26
CA THR A 248 1.71 -8.22 -24.95
C THR A 248 2.32 -7.35 -23.84
N ALA A 249 3.64 -7.16 -23.87
CA ALA A 249 4.33 -6.29 -22.92
C ALA A 249 3.79 -4.85 -22.94
N ARG A 250 3.56 -4.26 -24.13
CA ARG A 250 2.98 -2.91 -24.23
C ARG A 250 1.55 -2.84 -23.66
N GLU A 251 0.76 -3.88 -23.84
CA GLU A 251 -0.59 -3.96 -23.25
C GLU A 251 -0.51 -3.96 -21.71
N HIS A 252 0.41 -4.72 -21.13
CA HIS A 252 0.64 -4.72 -19.69
C HIS A 252 1.24 -3.42 -19.18
N TYR A 253 2.19 -2.80 -19.87
CA TYR A 253 2.65 -1.45 -19.52
C TYR A 253 1.52 -0.42 -19.51
N ARG A 254 0.61 -0.48 -20.51
CA ARG A 254 -0.56 0.41 -20.54
C ARG A 254 -1.47 0.20 -19.34
N LYS A 255 -1.75 -1.04 -18.97
CA LYS A 255 -2.53 -1.36 -17.77
C LYS A 255 -1.84 -0.81 -16.53
N ALA A 256 -0.55 -1.09 -16.35
CA ALA A 256 0.22 -0.58 -15.21
C ALA A 256 0.17 0.95 -15.11
N ALA A 257 0.27 1.66 -16.26
CA ALA A 257 0.30 3.11 -16.30
C ALA A 257 -1.08 3.78 -16.14
N LEU A 258 -2.19 3.07 -16.40
CA LEU A 258 -3.55 3.64 -16.42
C LEU A 258 -4.41 3.18 -15.24
N GLU A 259 -4.21 1.94 -14.77
CA GLU A 259 -5.03 1.31 -13.72
C GLU A 259 -4.44 1.50 -12.31
N GLY A 260 -3.19 1.93 -12.19
CA GLY A 260 -2.61 2.32 -10.91
C GLY A 260 -3.34 3.55 -10.35
N TYR A 261 -4.28 3.32 -9.46
CA TYR A 261 -5.17 4.35 -8.86
C TYR A 261 -4.44 5.43 -8.06
N ASP A 262 -3.20 5.18 -7.67
CA ASP A 262 -2.29 6.16 -7.09
C ASP A 262 -1.01 6.18 -7.91
N ASN A 263 -0.42 7.34 -8.07
CA ASN A 263 0.85 7.66 -8.73
C ASN A 263 2.01 6.76 -8.20
N THR A 264 1.80 5.42 -8.31
CA THR A 264 2.73 4.42 -7.80
C THR A 264 4.01 4.46 -8.63
N LYS A 265 5.14 4.16 -7.99
CA LYS A 265 6.44 4.05 -8.68
C LYS A 265 6.36 3.13 -9.91
N SER A 266 5.54 2.10 -9.87
CA SER A 266 5.39 1.14 -10.96
C SER A 266 4.58 1.71 -12.13
N ALA A 267 3.53 2.49 -11.86
CA ALA A 267 2.78 3.21 -12.90
C ALA A 267 3.66 4.25 -13.61
N ALA A 268 4.45 5.01 -12.85
CA ALA A 268 5.39 5.97 -13.41
C ALA A 268 6.49 5.28 -14.26
N LYS A 269 7.04 4.15 -13.80
CA LYS A 269 7.99 3.34 -14.57
C LYS A 269 7.37 2.79 -15.85
N ALA A 270 6.13 2.28 -15.80
CA ALA A 270 5.43 1.76 -16.96
C ALA A 270 5.16 2.85 -18.01
N ALA A 271 4.73 4.03 -17.58
CA ALA A 271 4.56 5.18 -18.45
C ALA A 271 5.89 5.61 -19.10
N THR A 272 6.98 5.63 -18.30
CA THR A 272 8.33 5.92 -18.82
C THR A 272 8.74 4.89 -19.89
N ALA A 273 8.56 3.59 -19.61
CA ALA A 273 8.90 2.52 -20.56
C ALA A 273 8.11 2.63 -21.87
N LEU A 274 6.82 3.00 -21.81
CA LEU A 274 6.02 3.28 -23.03
C LEU A 274 6.57 4.49 -23.79
N GLY A 275 6.95 5.55 -23.07
CA GLY A 275 7.60 6.72 -23.66
C GLY A 275 8.86 6.34 -24.41
N ASP A 276 9.73 5.53 -23.81
CA ASP A 276 10.97 5.03 -24.43
C ASP A 276 10.68 4.18 -25.67
N ILE A 277 9.72 3.25 -25.59
CA ILE A 277 9.32 2.37 -26.70
C ILE A 277 8.88 3.21 -27.90
N TYR A 278 8.04 4.22 -27.70
CA TYR A 278 7.58 5.07 -28.81
C TYR A 278 8.63 6.07 -29.28
N ARG A 279 9.49 6.58 -28.38
CA ARG A 279 10.57 7.50 -28.75
C ARG A 279 11.63 6.83 -29.61
N HIS A 280 11.98 5.58 -29.29
CA HIS A 280 13.03 4.84 -30.03
C HIS A 280 12.48 3.94 -31.13
N GLY A 281 11.17 3.72 -31.19
CA GLY A 281 10.56 2.82 -32.16
C GLY A 281 10.81 1.34 -31.85
N GLU A 282 10.87 0.95 -30.58
CA GLU A 282 11.13 -0.43 -30.17
C GLU A 282 9.97 -1.36 -30.53
N ASN A 283 10.11 -2.17 -31.58
CA ASN A 283 9.09 -3.08 -32.10
C ASN A 283 7.75 -2.39 -32.46
N VAL A 284 7.78 -1.09 -32.71
CA VAL A 284 6.71 -0.24 -33.23
C VAL A 284 7.32 0.88 -34.07
N PRO A 285 6.59 1.49 -35.01
CA PRO A 285 7.05 2.73 -35.64
C PRO A 285 7.31 3.80 -34.56
N GLN A 286 8.41 4.55 -34.71
CA GLN A 286 8.69 5.70 -33.88
C GLN A 286 7.50 6.68 -33.90
N ASN A 287 7.09 7.12 -32.71
CA ASN A 287 6.00 8.09 -32.56
C ASN A 287 6.32 9.04 -31.40
N LEU A 288 6.92 10.16 -31.71
CA LEU A 288 7.36 11.15 -30.72
C LEU A 288 6.18 11.82 -30.00
N THR A 289 5.02 11.95 -30.64
CA THR A 289 3.80 12.47 -30.00
C THR A 289 3.29 11.51 -28.92
N GLU A 290 3.23 10.21 -29.21
CA GLU A 290 2.89 9.19 -28.21
C GLU A 290 3.93 9.16 -27.10
N ALA A 291 5.22 9.25 -27.43
CA ALA A 291 6.29 9.30 -26.42
C ALA A 291 6.07 10.47 -25.43
N TYR A 292 5.78 11.66 -25.96
CA TYR A 292 5.46 12.84 -25.12
C TYR A 292 4.25 12.58 -24.22
N VAL A 293 3.17 12.01 -24.73
CA VAL A 293 1.96 11.71 -23.96
C VAL A 293 2.26 10.76 -22.79
N TRP A 294 3.07 9.71 -23.05
CA TRP A 294 3.41 8.75 -22.00
C TRP A 294 4.39 9.32 -20.97
N TYR A 295 5.45 10.04 -21.39
CA TYR A 295 6.34 10.70 -20.45
C TYR A 295 5.63 11.73 -19.57
N SER A 296 4.64 12.45 -20.12
CA SER A 296 3.85 13.45 -19.38
C SER A 296 2.99 12.85 -18.26
N ARG A 297 2.77 11.53 -18.27
CA ARG A 297 2.06 10.79 -17.23
C ARG A 297 2.97 10.30 -16.10
N SER A 298 4.28 10.51 -16.23
CA SER A 298 5.28 10.06 -15.27
C SER A 298 5.99 11.24 -14.62
N ASP A 299 6.10 11.19 -13.31
CA ASP A 299 6.90 12.13 -12.51
C ASP A 299 8.33 11.61 -12.27
N SER A 300 8.67 10.44 -12.84
CA SER A 300 9.99 9.84 -12.68
C SER A 300 11.09 10.73 -13.28
N VAL A 301 12.28 10.68 -12.66
CA VAL A 301 13.46 11.39 -13.16
C VAL A 301 13.75 11.09 -14.64
N PRO A 302 13.74 9.81 -15.10
CA PRO A 302 13.97 9.52 -16.52
C PRO A 302 12.94 10.16 -17.45
N ALA A 303 11.65 10.14 -17.11
CA ALA A 303 10.61 10.74 -17.94
C ALA A 303 10.75 12.27 -18.00
N GLN A 304 11.03 12.91 -16.87
CA GLN A 304 11.24 14.36 -16.83
C GLN A 304 12.48 14.80 -17.60
N MET A 305 13.55 14.02 -17.54
CA MET A 305 14.75 14.24 -18.38
C MET A 305 14.45 14.06 -19.88
N ALA A 306 13.64 13.06 -20.22
CA ALA A 306 13.23 12.85 -21.60
C ALA A 306 12.37 14.02 -22.14
N LEU A 307 11.40 14.50 -21.35
CA LEU A 307 10.58 15.68 -21.70
C LEU A 307 11.46 16.93 -21.86
N ALA A 308 12.41 17.14 -20.93
CA ALA A 308 13.33 18.24 -21.03
C ALA A 308 14.13 18.22 -22.35
N ALA A 309 14.66 17.04 -22.72
CA ALA A 309 15.39 16.87 -23.97
C ALA A 309 14.49 17.06 -25.21
N MET A 310 13.24 16.58 -25.17
CA MET A 310 12.28 16.78 -26.25
C MET A 310 12.00 18.28 -26.49
N PHE A 311 11.80 19.08 -25.44
CA PHE A 311 11.62 20.53 -25.57
C PHE A 311 12.91 21.29 -25.91
N GLU A 312 14.09 20.81 -25.46
CA GLU A 312 15.39 21.41 -25.82
C GLU A 312 15.65 21.26 -27.33
N ASN A 313 15.37 20.08 -27.88
CA ASN A 313 15.72 19.72 -29.26
C ASN A 313 14.59 19.89 -30.28
N GLY A 314 13.34 20.09 -29.83
CA GLY A 314 12.17 20.10 -30.71
C GLY A 314 11.77 18.68 -31.19
N GLU A 315 12.01 17.64 -30.37
CA GLU A 315 11.68 16.25 -30.72
C GLU A 315 10.20 15.95 -30.50
N GLY A 316 9.39 15.97 -31.55
CA GLY A 316 7.94 15.67 -31.50
C GLY A 316 7.08 16.76 -30.84
N VAL A 317 7.70 17.80 -30.38
CA VAL A 317 7.11 19.01 -29.79
C VAL A 317 7.84 20.23 -30.35
N GLU A 318 7.24 21.42 -30.31
CA GLU A 318 7.93 22.65 -30.65
C GLU A 318 9.07 22.90 -29.64
N ALA A 319 10.25 23.29 -30.14
CA ALA A 319 11.40 23.58 -29.30
C ALA A 319 11.08 24.75 -28.35
N ASN A 320 11.28 24.52 -27.06
CA ASN A 320 11.01 25.51 -26.02
C ASN A 320 12.06 25.41 -24.91
N PRO A 321 13.16 26.20 -25.01
CA PRO A 321 14.23 26.16 -24.03
C PRO A 321 13.81 26.56 -22.61
N GLN A 322 12.80 27.42 -22.46
CA GLN A 322 12.28 27.81 -21.15
C GLN A 322 11.59 26.63 -20.47
N LEU A 323 10.75 25.89 -21.22
CA LEU A 323 10.06 24.72 -20.72
C LEU A 323 11.03 23.56 -20.44
N ALA A 324 12.02 23.36 -21.33
CA ALA A 324 13.11 22.41 -21.09
C ALA A 324 13.82 22.69 -19.76
N ARG A 325 14.19 23.98 -19.52
CA ARG A 325 14.80 24.41 -18.27
C ARG A 325 13.92 24.18 -17.06
N GLU A 326 12.61 24.34 -17.18
CA GLU A 326 11.65 24.06 -16.10
C GLU A 326 11.66 22.57 -15.73
N TYR A 327 11.65 21.66 -16.71
CA TYR A 327 11.74 20.22 -16.45
C TYR A 327 13.08 19.85 -15.79
N TYR A 328 14.21 20.40 -16.27
CA TYR A 328 15.50 20.21 -15.60
C TYR A 328 15.50 20.76 -14.18
N PHE A 329 14.81 21.90 -13.96
CA PHE A 329 14.63 22.44 -12.61
C PHE A 329 13.86 21.49 -11.70
N ARG A 330 12.76 20.88 -12.17
CA ARG A 330 11.98 19.90 -11.40
C ARG A 330 12.85 18.72 -10.98
N VAL A 331 13.63 18.15 -11.91
CA VAL A 331 14.57 17.07 -11.61
C VAL A 331 15.59 17.50 -10.54
N SER A 332 16.18 18.69 -10.68
CA SER A 332 17.21 19.18 -9.75
C SER A 332 16.64 19.62 -8.39
N ALA A 333 15.43 20.19 -8.34
CA ALA A 333 14.80 20.69 -7.11
C ALA A 333 14.22 19.57 -6.25
N ASN A 334 13.66 18.53 -6.86
CA ASN A 334 13.14 17.37 -6.13
C ASN A 334 14.23 16.57 -5.40
N TYR A 335 15.50 16.77 -5.78
CA TYR A 335 16.64 16.16 -5.11
C TYR A 335 16.81 16.59 -3.64
N GLY A 336 16.33 17.77 -3.25
CA GLY A 336 16.57 18.35 -1.90
C GLY A 336 15.40 18.23 -0.92
N TYR A 337 14.17 17.90 -1.36
CA TYR A 337 12.99 18.12 -0.52
C TYR A 337 12.11 16.87 -0.24
N HIS A 338 12.05 15.86 -1.12
CA HIS A 338 11.11 14.73 -0.91
C HIS A 338 11.55 13.35 -1.44
N ILE A 339 12.62 13.25 -2.23
CA ILE A 339 13.08 11.97 -2.76
C ILE A 339 14.60 11.91 -2.56
N THR A 340 15.07 10.99 -1.73
CA THR A 340 16.43 10.46 -1.89
C THR A 340 16.43 9.72 -3.23
N PRO A 341 17.01 10.27 -4.31
CA PRO A 341 17.13 9.52 -5.56
C PRO A 341 17.90 8.25 -5.25
N GLY A 342 17.47 7.16 -5.84
CA GLY A 342 18.31 5.98 -5.84
C GLY A 342 19.69 6.37 -6.42
N ALA A 343 20.76 5.71 -6.00
CA ALA A 343 22.09 5.97 -6.52
C ALA A 343 22.15 6.00 -8.06
N GLN A 344 21.21 5.30 -8.72
CA GLN A 344 21.06 5.25 -10.17
C GLN A 344 20.56 6.56 -10.82
N ASP A 345 19.86 7.43 -10.07
CA ASP A 345 19.32 8.69 -10.61
C ASP A 345 20.31 9.87 -10.48
N THR A 346 21.37 9.72 -9.66
CA THR A 346 22.35 10.76 -9.39
C THR A 346 22.99 11.34 -10.67
N PRO A 347 23.40 10.55 -11.68
CA PRO A 347 23.94 11.09 -12.92
C PRO A 347 22.93 11.97 -13.71
N ALA A 348 21.65 11.57 -13.73
CA ALA A 348 20.61 12.32 -14.41
C ALA A 348 20.35 13.67 -13.70
N VAL A 349 20.33 13.66 -12.36
CA VAL A 349 20.19 14.86 -11.55
C VAL A 349 21.39 15.79 -11.74
N ALA A 350 22.62 15.26 -11.76
CA ALA A 350 23.84 16.03 -12.03
C ALA A 350 23.77 16.70 -13.41
N LEU A 351 23.32 15.97 -14.43
CA LEU A 351 23.12 16.51 -15.77
C LEU A 351 22.01 17.58 -15.78
N ALA A 352 20.94 17.40 -15.04
CA ALA A 352 19.84 18.38 -14.95
C ALA A 352 20.33 19.72 -14.39
N TRP A 353 21.18 19.70 -13.36
CA TRP A 353 21.82 20.92 -12.83
C TRP A 353 22.66 21.64 -13.89
N GLN A 354 23.47 20.91 -14.66
CA GLN A 354 24.26 21.47 -15.75
C GLN A 354 23.35 22.09 -16.83
N LYS A 355 22.37 21.35 -17.32
CA LYS A 355 21.45 21.80 -18.37
C LYS A 355 20.63 23.01 -17.95
N ARG A 356 20.24 23.09 -16.68
CA ARG A 356 19.58 24.28 -16.12
C ARG A 356 20.44 25.55 -16.22
N ALA A 357 21.74 25.40 -16.01
CA ALA A 357 22.69 26.51 -16.16
C ALA A 357 22.96 26.82 -17.63
N ASP A 358 23.10 25.81 -18.50
CA ASP A 358 23.32 25.96 -19.94
C ASP A 358 22.16 26.70 -20.62
N LEU A 359 20.91 26.42 -20.22
CA LEU A 359 19.69 27.05 -20.74
C LEU A 359 19.24 28.31 -19.97
N ALA A 360 20.11 28.84 -19.11
CA ALA A 360 19.79 30.05 -18.39
C ALA A 360 19.70 31.27 -19.35
N ALA A 361 18.78 32.19 -19.07
CA ALA A 361 18.65 33.40 -19.86
C ALA A 361 19.97 34.18 -19.94
N PRO A 362 20.26 34.92 -21.04
CA PRO A 362 21.53 35.62 -21.25
C PRO A 362 21.88 36.60 -20.15
N ASP A 363 20.90 37.19 -19.50
CA ASP A 363 21.02 38.17 -18.40
C ASP A 363 21.13 37.49 -17.01
N THR A 364 21.12 36.16 -16.95
CA THR A 364 21.29 35.44 -15.68
C THR A 364 22.68 35.69 -15.11
N PRO A 365 22.79 36.17 -13.85
CA PRO A 365 24.06 36.42 -13.22
C PRO A 365 25.01 35.22 -13.24
N ALA A 366 26.29 35.44 -13.51
CA ALA A 366 27.29 34.36 -13.58
C ALA A 366 27.34 33.53 -12.29
N GLU A 367 27.23 34.14 -11.12
CA GLU A 367 27.21 33.42 -9.84
C GLU A 367 26.03 32.44 -9.70
N LYS A 368 24.87 32.78 -10.24
CA LYS A 368 23.71 31.87 -10.22
C LYS A 368 23.94 30.65 -11.13
N ARG A 369 24.56 30.84 -12.30
CA ARG A 369 24.95 29.76 -13.21
C ARG A 369 26.06 28.91 -12.61
N LYS A 370 27.06 29.55 -11.96
CA LYS A 370 28.13 28.83 -11.25
C LYS A 370 27.56 27.92 -10.11
N ALA A 371 26.56 28.41 -9.36
CA ALA A 371 25.94 27.65 -8.31
C ALA A 371 25.36 26.31 -8.86
N ASP A 372 24.67 26.36 -9.99
CA ASP A 372 24.12 25.17 -10.64
C ASP A 372 25.24 24.22 -11.12
N TYR A 373 26.32 24.73 -11.71
CA TYR A 373 27.45 23.88 -12.12
C TYR A 373 28.21 23.29 -10.92
N ARG A 374 28.33 24.02 -9.79
CA ARG A 374 28.92 23.48 -8.56
C ARG A 374 28.12 22.26 -8.04
N GLU A 375 26.79 22.35 -8.03
CA GLU A 375 25.95 21.21 -7.65
C GLU A 375 26.07 20.03 -8.64
N SER A 376 26.10 20.32 -9.94
CA SER A 376 26.38 19.31 -10.97
C SER A 376 27.71 18.57 -10.71
N LEU A 377 28.78 19.33 -10.39
CA LEU A 377 30.11 18.77 -10.10
C LEU A 377 30.12 17.93 -8.81
N ARG A 378 29.46 18.40 -7.74
CA ARG A 378 29.33 17.64 -6.47
C ARG A 378 28.66 16.29 -6.68
N LEU A 379 27.72 16.21 -7.59
CA LEU A 379 26.99 14.98 -7.94
C LEU A 379 27.74 14.10 -8.97
N GLY A 380 28.95 14.45 -9.34
CA GLY A 380 29.81 13.60 -10.15
C GLY A 380 29.91 13.96 -11.64
N ASN A 381 29.30 15.04 -12.08
CA ASN A 381 29.39 15.46 -13.48
C ASN A 381 30.64 16.33 -13.76
N ASP A 382 31.73 15.72 -14.18
CA ASP A 382 33.01 16.41 -14.44
C ASP A 382 32.95 17.40 -15.62
N ALA A 383 31.97 17.28 -16.52
CA ALA A 383 31.76 18.25 -17.60
C ALA A 383 31.45 19.68 -17.07
N ALA A 384 31.00 19.80 -15.82
CA ALA A 384 30.80 21.09 -15.16
C ALA A 384 32.11 21.85 -14.89
N ILE A 385 33.27 21.18 -14.84
CA ILE A 385 34.58 21.80 -14.58
C ILE A 385 34.89 22.85 -15.63
N ASP A 386 34.78 22.52 -16.90
CA ASP A 386 35.09 23.43 -17.99
C ASP A 386 34.11 24.62 -18.04
N LYS A 387 32.87 24.38 -17.70
CA LYS A 387 31.83 25.42 -17.57
C LYS A 387 32.14 26.42 -16.43
N LEU A 388 32.58 25.90 -15.28
CA LEU A 388 33.01 26.71 -14.13
C LEU A 388 34.23 27.54 -14.48
N ARG A 389 35.24 26.96 -15.10
CA ARG A 389 36.43 27.67 -15.59
C ARG A 389 36.10 28.79 -16.57
N ALA A 390 35.22 28.51 -17.53
CA ALA A 390 34.76 29.52 -18.50
C ALA A 390 34.03 30.71 -17.86
N LEU A 391 33.40 30.49 -16.70
CA LEU A 391 32.78 31.56 -15.91
C LEU A 391 33.72 32.20 -14.88
N GLY A 392 35.02 31.88 -14.92
CA GLY A 392 36.03 32.47 -14.04
C GLY A 392 35.96 31.94 -12.59
N GLU A 393 35.61 30.66 -12.41
CA GLU A 393 35.75 30.00 -11.11
C GLU A 393 37.21 29.73 -10.81
N PRO A 394 37.74 30.08 -9.60
CA PRO A 394 39.11 29.79 -9.23
C PRO A 394 39.40 28.29 -9.22
N ALA A 395 40.62 27.92 -9.66
CA ALA A 395 41.04 26.52 -9.67
C ALA A 395 41.00 25.85 -8.27
N ASP A 396 41.36 26.62 -7.24
CA ASP A 396 41.36 26.15 -5.85
C ASP A 396 39.93 25.84 -5.36
N ASP A 397 38.94 26.63 -5.77
CA ASP A 397 37.53 26.37 -5.44
C ASP A 397 37.01 25.10 -6.15
N ILE A 398 37.39 24.88 -7.41
CA ILE A 398 37.05 23.64 -8.14
C ILE A 398 37.72 22.44 -7.47
N ASN A 399 39.00 22.54 -7.09
CA ASN A 399 39.71 21.45 -6.42
C ASN A 399 39.06 21.11 -5.05
N ARG A 400 38.64 22.13 -4.28
CA ARG A 400 37.92 21.93 -3.03
C ARG A 400 36.63 21.16 -3.24
N LEU A 401 35.81 21.46 -4.26
CA LEU A 401 34.59 20.73 -4.59
C LEU A 401 34.88 19.27 -4.96
N LEU A 402 35.94 19.00 -5.68
CA LEU A 402 36.39 17.65 -6.02
C LEU A 402 36.80 16.82 -4.78
N ASP A 403 37.48 17.47 -3.82
CA ASP A 403 37.90 16.82 -2.58
C ASP A 403 36.68 16.58 -1.62
N GLU A 404 35.73 17.53 -1.53
CA GLU A 404 34.46 17.35 -0.82
C GLU A 404 33.70 16.14 -1.37
N ARG A 405 33.62 15.98 -2.70
CA ARG A 405 32.98 14.82 -3.37
C ARG A 405 33.63 13.49 -2.98
N LYS A 406 34.96 13.40 -2.97
CA LYS A 406 35.70 12.19 -2.57
C LYS A 406 35.36 11.77 -1.13
N ASN A 407 35.23 12.74 -0.24
CA ASN A 407 34.93 12.49 1.18
C ASN A 407 33.48 12.06 1.43
N THR A 408 32.53 12.44 0.55
CA THR A 408 31.13 12.03 0.62
C THR A 408 30.85 10.67 -0.02
N THR A 409 31.74 10.18 -0.89
CA THR A 409 31.61 8.90 -1.58
C THR A 409 32.52 7.80 -0.98
N ALA A 410 33.26 8.07 0.08
CA ALA A 410 33.99 7.08 0.85
C ALA A 410 32.99 6.20 1.65
N PRO A 411 33.15 4.84 1.64
CA PRO A 411 32.19 3.90 2.26
C PRO A 411 32.14 4.03 3.79
#